data_81bd39c64bb745af2d39de3c6c8b0052
#
_entry.id   81bd39c64bb745af2d39de3c6c8b0052
#
_cell.length_a   1.000
_cell.length_b   1.000
_cell.length_c   1.000
_cell.angle_alpha   90.00
_cell.angle_beta   90.00
_cell.angle_gamma   90.00
#
_symmetry.space_group_name_H-M   'P 1'
#
loop_
_entity.id
_entity.type
_entity.pdbx_description
1 polymer ?
#
loop_
_entity_poly.entity_id
_entity_poly.type
_entity_poly.pdbx_seq_one_letter_code
_entity_poly.pdbx_strand_id
1 'polypeptide(L)'
;MFRYFCADENIKNNTVNVTGGDAKHLKTILRAQPGDKISVVTESKEYIAEIKEINTENIVCTLVEEIFSNNETKINITLCQGIPKKTKMETIIQQNVELGVKSFIPLITERTVVKLNEKDREQKKLDRWQKIAKESA
;
A
#
# COMPACT_ATOMS: atom_id res chain seq x y z
N MET A 1 -6.51 8.91 8.41
CA MET A 1 -7.53 7.86 8.14
C MET A 1 -6.81 6.67 7.55
N PHE A 2 -7.11 5.45 7.96
CA PHE A 2 -6.45 4.25 7.42
C PHE A 2 -6.87 4.01 5.97
N ARG A 3 -5.89 3.68 5.11
CA ARG A 3 -6.13 3.34 3.70
C ARG A 3 -6.00 1.84 3.48
N TYR A 4 -7.02 1.23 2.93
CA TYR A 4 -7.06 -0.17 2.52
C TYR A 4 -7.03 -0.27 1.00
N PHE A 5 -6.03 -0.97 0.49
CA PHE A 5 -5.86 -1.18 -0.94
C PHE A 5 -6.40 -2.55 -1.36
N CYS A 6 -7.29 -2.58 -2.33
CA CYS A 6 -7.83 -3.83 -2.86
C CYS A 6 -8.13 -3.73 -4.36
N ALA A 7 -8.33 -4.86 -5.02
CA ALA A 7 -8.81 -4.88 -6.39
C ALA A 7 -10.30 -4.51 -6.45
N ASP A 8 -10.75 -3.94 -7.58
CA ASP A 8 -12.15 -3.55 -7.79
C ASP A 8 -13.12 -4.72 -7.60
N GLU A 9 -12.72 -5.95 -7.96
CA GLU A 9 -13.51 -7.18 -7.81
C GLU A 9 -13.78 -7.59 -6.35
N ASN A 10 -13.02 -7.04 -5.40
CA ASN A 10 -13.21 -7.28 -3.97
C ASN A 10 -14.36 -6.47 -3.39
N ILE A 11 -14.88 -5.51 -4.12
CA ILE A 11 -16.07 -4.76 -3.76
C ILE A 11 -17.30 -5.48 -4.30
N LYS A 12 -18.15 -5.97 -3.40
CA LYS A 12 -19.39 -6.69 -3.75
C LYS A 12 -20.57 -6.08 -3.00
N ASN A 13 -21.63 -5.75 -3.74
CA ASN A 13 -22.84 -5.19 -3.14
C ASN A 13 -22.57 -4.00 -2.18
N ASN A 14 -21.72 -3.08 -2.60
CA ASN A 14 -21.32 -1.92 -1.80
C ASN A 14 -20.57 -2.26 -0.49
N THR A 15 -20.00 -3.47 -0.42
CA THR A 15 -19.30 -3.98 0.76
C THR A 15 -17.91 -4.45 0.39
N VAL A 16 -16.96 -4.23 1.27
CA VAL A 16 -15.59 -4.73 1.18
C VAL A 16 -15.20 -5.44 2.47
N ASN A 17 -14.45 -6.53 2.35
CA ASN A 17 -13.90 -7.28 3.47
C ASN A 17 -12.42 -7.00 3.60
N VAL A 18 -12.01 -6.33 4.68
CA VAL A 18 -10.60 -6.16 5.04
C VAL A 18 -10.12 -7.44 5.73
N THR A 19 -9.05 -8.03 5.24
CA THR A 19 -8.53 -9.32 5.73
C THR A 19 -7.02 -9.24 6.03
N GLY A 20 -6.46 -10.31 6.58
CA GLY A 20 -5.02 -10.49 6.76
C GLY A 20 -4.36 -9.46 7.68
N GLY A 21 -3.21 -8.95 7.25
CA GLY A 21 -2.41 -7.99 8.01
C GLY A 21 -3.12 -6.66 8.28
N ASP A 22 -3.89 -6.18 7.32
CA ASP A 22 -4.63 -4.93 7.44
C ASP A 22 -5.76 -5.03 8.46
N ALA A 23 -6.48 -6.15 8.49
CA ALA A 23 -7.50 -6.41 9.52
C ALA A 23 -6.88 -6.49 10.92
N LYS A 24 -5.72 -7.16 11.05
CA LYS A 24 -4.98 -7.21 12.31
C LYS A 24 -4.50 -5.82 12.75
N HIS A 25 -3.99 -5.03 11.83
CA HIS A 25 -3.54 -3.66 12.09
C HIS A 25 -4.68 -2.77 12.60
N LEU A 26 -5.82 -2.78 11.90
CA LEU A 26 -7.01 -2.05 12.32
C LEU A 26 -7.47 -2.45 13.74
N LYS A 27 -7.51 -3.74 14.05
CA LYS A 27 -7.96 -4.23 15.36
C LYS A 27 -7.00 -3.93 16.50
N THR A 28 -5.70 -4.25 16.30
CA THR A 28 -4.74 -4.27 17.40
C THR A 28 -4.00 -2.96 17.58
N ILE A 29 -3.69 -2.25 16.50
CA ILE A 29 -2.92 -1.00 16.56
C ILE A 29 -3.86 0.20 16.59
N LEU A 30 -4.79 0.27 15.65
CA LEU A 30 -5.73 1.39 15.55
C LEU A 30 -6.95 1.25 16.45
N ARG A 31 -7.20 0.05 17.00
CA ARG A 31 -8.33 -0.26 17.90
C ARG A 31 -9.67 0.22 17.31
N ALA A 32 -9.83 -0.01 16.01
CA ALA A 32 -11.00 0.41 15.27
C ALA A 32 -12.29 -0.17 15.85
N GLN A 33 -13.36 0.60 15.78
CA GLN A 33 -14.69 0.25 16.28
C GLN A 33 -15.71 0.24 15.13
N PRO A 34 -16.83 -0.48 15.25
CA PRO A 34 -17.96 -0.29 14.34
C PRO A 34 -18.41 1.18 14.33
N GLY A 35 -18.63 1.73 13.14
CA GLY A 35 -18.90 3.14 12.89
C GLY A 35 -17.69 3.97 12.49
N ASP A 36 -16.47 3.49 12.71
CA ASP A 36 -15.28 4.16 12.25
C ASP A 36 -15.19 4.14 10.72
N LYS A 37 -14.54 5.16 10.16
CA LYS A 37 -14.36 5.29 8.71
C LYS A 37 -12.93 4.99 8.29
N ILE A 38 -12.80 4.28 7.18
CA ILE A 38 -11.53 4.01 6.49
C ILE A 38 -11.63 4.45 5.03
N SER A 39 -10.48 4.71 4.40
CA SER A 39 -10.41 4.89 2.95
C SER A 39 -10.17 3.53 2.30
N VAL A 40 -10.96 3.20 1.28
CA VAL A 40 -10.78 2.02 0.43
C VAL A 40 -10.32 2.50 -0.94
N VAL A 41 -9.12 2.12 -1.33
CA VAL A 41 -8.49 2.51 -2.58
C VAL A 41 -8.42 1.30 -3.50
N THR A 42 -8.98 1.45 -4.70
CA THR A 42 -8.89 0.46 -5.78
C THR A 42 -8.01 1.01 -6.90
N GLU A 43 -7.82 0.23 -7.95
CA GLU A 43 -7.08 0.68 -9.13
C GLU A 43 -7.74 1.86 -9.84
N SER A 44 -9.07 1.96 -9.75
CA SER A 44 -9.86 2.96 -10.50
C SER A 44 -10.41 4.08 -9.62
N LYS A 45 -10.62 3.82 -8.32
CA LYS A 45 -11.42 4.70 -7.45
C LYS A 45 -10.96 4.68 -5.99
N GLU A 46 -11.33 5.73 -5.27
CA GLU A 46 -11.21 5.80 -3.83
C GLU A 46 -12.59 6.01 -3.19
N TYR A 47 -12.84 5.31 -2.07
CA TYR A 47 -14.10 5.37 -1.35
C TYR A 47 -13.88 5.64 0.13
N ILE A 48 -14.81 6.30 0.77
CA ILE A 48 -14.98 6.24 2.22
C ILE A 48 -15.84 5.02 2.54
N ALA A 49 -15.37 4.16 3.42
CA ALA A 49 -16.12 3.02 3.92
C ALA A 49 -16.26 3.09 5.45
N GLU A 50 -17.41 2.70 5.94
CA GLU A 50 -17.73 2.61 7.37
C GLU A 50 -17.62 1.16 7.83
N ILE A 51 -16.92 0.93 8.92
CA ILE A 51 -16.81 -0.39 9.55
C ILE A 51 -18.17 -0.77 10.13
N LYS A 52 -18.73 -1.87 9.67
CA LYS A 52 -20.00 -2.43 10.17
C LYS A 52 -19.78 -3.53 11.19
N GLU A 53 -18.86 -4.45 10.92
CA GLU A 53 -18.60 -5.60 11.76
C GLU A 53 -17.12 -5.90 11.85
N ILE A 54 -16.67 -6.29 13.04
CA ILE A 54 -15.32 -6.73 13.30
C ILE A 54 -15.34 -8.19 13.76
N ASN A 55 -14.99 -9.08 12.84
CA ASN A 55 -14.92 -10.52 13.09
C ASN A 55 -13.49 -10.96 13.43
N THR A 56 -13.30 -12.21 13.81
CA THR A 56 -11.98 -12.75 14.19
C THR A 56 -10.96 -12.62 13.05
N GLU A 57 -11.33 -12.89 11.81
CA GLU A 57 -10.41 -12.91 10.66
C GLU A 57 -10.58 -11.75 9.69
N ASN A 58 -11.74 -11.09 9.67
CA ASN A 58 -12.04 -10.00 8.77
C ASN A 58 -12.76 -8.84 9.44
N ILE A 59 -12.78 -7.71 8.74
CA ILE A 59 -13.58 -6.52 9.07
C ILE A 59 -14.47 -6.24 7.87
N VAL A 60 -15.76 -6.17 8.10
CA VAL A 60 -16.77 -5.86 7.07
C VAL A 60 -17.00 -4.36 7.05
N CYS A 61 -16.77 -3.74 5.90
CA CYS A 61 -16.98 -2.32 5.71
C CYS A 61 -18.00 -2.08 4.57
N THR A 62 -18.88 -1.10 4.76
CA THR A 62 -19.82 -0.65 3.73
C THR A 62 -19.33 0.65 3.13
N LEU A 63 -19.30 0.73 1.80
CA LEU A 63 -18.93 1.96 1.10
C LEU A 63 -20.01 3.02 1.32
N VAL A 64 -19.60 4.21 1.73
CA VAL A 64 -20.49 5.33 2.06
C VAL A 64 -20.45 6.40 0.98
N GLU A 65 -19.25 6.69 0.47
CA GLU A 65 -19.02 7.79 -0.46
C GLU A 65 -17.88 7.44 -1.42
N GLU A 66 -18.04 7.77 -2.70
CA GLU A 66 -16.95 7.73 -3.68
C GLU A 66 -16.21 9.07 -3.66
N ILE A 67 -14.89 9.02 -3.46
CA ILE A 67 -14.05 10.22 -3.47
C ILE A 67 -13.56 10.44 -4.90
N PHE A 68 -13.96 11.54 -5.49
CA PHE A 68 -13.38 12.01 -6.75
C PHE A 68 -12.09 12.78 -6.46
N SER A 69 -10.98 12.07 -6.20
CA SER A 69 -9.70 12.75 -6.00
C SER A 69 -9.04 13.04 -7.35
N ASN A 70 -9.00 14.30 -7.71
CA ASN A 70 -8.29 14.79 -8.90
C ASN A 70 -6.80 15.08 -8.58
N ASN A 71 -6.29 14.55 -7.48
CA ASN A 71 -4.96 14.88 -6.93
C ASN A 71 -3.84 14.00 -7.49
N GLU A 72 -4.16 12.96 -8.24
CA GLU A 72 -3.15 12.13 -8.88
C GLU A 72 -2.54 12.84 -10.08
N THR A 73 -1.22 12.87 -10.13
CA THR A 73 -0.51 13.41 -11.29
C THR A 73 -0.89 12.63 -12.55
N LYS A 74 -1.21 13.33 -13.63
CA LYS A 74 -1.48 12.73 -14.95
C LYS A 74 -0.23 12.11 -15.59
N ILE A 75 0.94 12.36 -15.01
CA ILE A 75 2.23 11.88 -15.50
C ILE A 75 2.64 10.63 -14.71
N ASN A 76 2.92 9.55 -15.43
CA ASN A 76 3.47 8.35 -14.83
C ASN A 76 5.00 8.45 -14.76
N ILE A 77 5.53 8.63 -13.55
CA ILE A 77 6.97 8.70 -13.31
C ILE A 77 7.47 7.33 -12.86
N THR A 78 8.50 6.83 -13.52
CA THR A 78 9.23 5.63 -13.11
C THR A 78 10.64 6.02 -12.67
N LEU A 79 11.00 5.70 -11.44
CA LEU A 79 12.34 5.95 -10.91
C LEU A 79 13.23 4.71 -11.10
N CYS A 80 14.27 4.84 -11.93
CA CYS A 80 15.33 3.84 -12.07
C CYS A 80 16.45 4.18 -11.08
N GLN A 81 16.58 3.39 -10.00
CA GLN A 81 17.48 3.70 -8.89
C GLN A 81 18.53 2.60 -8.71
N GLY A 82 19.82 2.97 -8.78
CA GLY A 82 20.91 2.08 -8.34
C GLY A 82 20.75 1.71 -6.87
N ILE A 83 20.85 0.41 -6.53
CA ILE A 83 20.61 -0.05 -5.16
C ILE A 83 21.68 0.52 -4.22
N PRO A 84 21.28 1.40 -3.27
CA PRO A 84 22.23 1.99 -2.31
C PRO A 84 22.54 1.03 -1.17
N LYS A 85 23.54 1.38 -0.39
CA LYS A 85 23.92 0.63 0.82
C LYS A 85 22.84 0.75 1.90
N LYS A 86 22.71 -0.31 2.72
CA LYS A 86 21.82 -0.36 3.90
C LYS A 86 20.34 -0.12 3.54
N THR A 87 19.66 0.68 4.35
CA THR A 87 18.22 0.96 4.27
C THR A 87 17.89 2.21 3.45
N LYS A 88 18.85 2.83 2.78
CA LYS A 88 18.62 4.05 2.01
C LYS A 88 17.59 3.89 0.89
N MET A 89 17.47 2.67 0.32
CA MET A 89 16.46 2.41 -0.71
C MET A 89 15.04 2.58 -0.15
N GLU A 90 14.81 2.21 1.09
CA GLU A 90 13.52 2.34 1.77
C GLU A 90 13.09 3.80 1.90
N THR A 91 14.01 4.67 2.34
CA THR A 91 13.79 6.12 2.41
C THR A 91 13.53 6.72 1.02
N ILE A 92 14.28 6.28 -0.01
CA ILE A 92 14.08 6.73 -1.39
C ILE A 92 12.67 6.37 -1.86
N ILE A 93 12.23 5.13 -1.64
CA ILE A 93 10.90 4.68 -2.04
C ILE A 93 9.83 5.50 -1.31
N GLN A 94 9.91 5.59 0.01
CA GLN A 94 8.94 6.33 0.81
C GLN A 94 8.76 7.76 0.30
N GLN A 95 9.84 8.54 0.23
CA GLN A 95 9.79 9.95 -0.15
C GLN A 95 9.32 10.15 -1.59
N ASN A 96 9.70 9.27 -2.51
CA ASN A 96 9.30 9.41 -3.90
C ASN A 96 7.85 8.95 -4.16
N VAL A 97 7.32 7.99 -3.40
CA VAL A 97 5.90 7.66 -3.43
C VAL A 97 5.06 8.86 -2.98
N GLU A 98 5.44 9.51 -1.87
CA GLU A 98 4.79 10.73 -1.38
C GLU A 98 4.80 11.87 -2.43
N LEU A 99 5.80 11.89 -3.33
CA LEU A 99 5.91 12.83 -4.44
C LEU A 99 5.17 12.38 -5.72
N GLY A 100 4.51 11.21 -5.72
CA GLY A 100 3.73 10.71 -6.83
C GLY A 100 4.48 9.84 -7.84
N VAL A 101 5.66 9.30 -7.49
CA VAL A 101 6.35 8.31 -8.33
C VAL A 101 5.55 7.00 -8.34
N LYS A 102 5.16 6.54 -9.53
CA LYS A 102 4.28 5.37 -9.70
C LYS A 102 5.03 4.04 -9.72
N SER A 103 6.29 4.03 -10.16
CA SER A 103 7.05 2.79 -10.33
C SER A 103 8.51 2.95 -9.96
N PHE A 104 9.11 1.88 -9.46
CA PHE A 104 10.53 1.82 -9.10
C PHE A 104 11.20 0.64 -9.80
N ILE A 105 12.33 0.88 -10.45
CA ILE A 105 13.18 -0.15 -11.03
C ILE A 105 14.52 -0.13 -10.30
N PRO A 106 14.76 -1.08 -9.37
CA PRO A 106 16.06 -1.22 -8.72
C PRO A 106 17.11 -1.68 -9.72
N LEU A 107 18.21 -0.95 -9.83
CA LEU A 107 19.29 -1.26 -10.76
C LEU A 107 20.52 -1.78 -10.03
N ILE A 108 21.12 -2.84 -10.57
CA ILE A 108 22.46 -3.29 -10.22
C ILE A 108 23.41 -2.68 -11.26
N THR A 109 24.28 -1.78 -10.80
CA THR A 109 25.25 -1.10 -11.65
C THR A 109 26.66 -1.57 -11.30
N GLU A 110 27.64 -1.30 -12.14
CA GLU A 110 29.06 -1.67 -11.92
C GLU A 110 29.57 -1.25 -10.55
N ARG A 111 29.11 -0.12 -10.01
CA ARG A 111 29.52 0.41 -8.70
C ARG A 111 28.55 0.06 -7.56
N THR A 112 27.57 -0.78 -7.80
CA THR A 112 26.65 -1.25 -6.76
C THR A 112 27.37 -2.19 -5.82
N VAL A 113 27.50 -1.82 -4.55
CA VAL A 113 28.23 -2.59 -3.52
C VAL A 113 27.37 -3.73 -2.96
N VAL A 114 26.07 -3.71 -3.18
CA VAL A 114 25.14 -4.72 -2.69
C VAL A 114 25.21 -5.95 -3.62
N LYS A 115 25.89 -7.02 -3.14
CA LYS A 115 25.82 -8.31 -3.81
C LYS A 115 24.48 -8.97 -3.50
N LEU A 116 23.68 -9.17 -4.52
CA LEU A 116 22.46 -9.95 -4.45
C LEU A 116 22.84 -11.38 -4.83
N ASN A 117 23.24 -12.18 -3.85
CA ASN A 117 23.80 -13.52 -4.12
C ASN A 117 22.86 -14.67 -3.71
N GLU A 118 21.68 -14.38 -3.16
CA GLU A 118 20.73 -15.39 -2.71
C GLU A 118 19.30 -14.94 -3.09
N LYS A 119 18.63 -15.72 -3.93
CA LYS A 119 17.27 -15.44 -4.41
C LYS A 119 16.28 -15.16 -3.27
N ASP A 120 16.37 -15.88 -2.17
CA ASP A 120 15.48 -15.69 -1.01
C ASP A 120 15.67 -14.34 -0.31
N ARG A 121 16.91 -13.83 -0.28
CA ARG A 121 17.19 -12.48 0.27
C ARG A 121 16.72 -11.37 -0.66
N GLU A 122 16.79 -11.60 -1.96
CA GLU A 122 16.30 -10.68 -2.97
C GLU A 122 14.79 -10.54 -2.85
N GLN A 123 14.07 -11.65 -2.78
CA GLN A 123 12.61 -11.64 -2.65
C GLN A 123 12.16 -10.93 -1.37
N LYS A 124 12.78 -11.23 -0.22
CA LYS A 124 12.45 -10.54 1.04
C LYS A 124 12.67 -9.03 0.98
N LYS A 125 13.69 -8.57 0.23
CA LYS A 125 13.91 -7.13 0.02
C LYS A 125 12.82 -6.52 -0.84
N LEU A 126 12.46 -7.19 -1.94
CA LEU A 126 11.38 -6.74 -2.83
C LEU A 126 10.06 -6.64 -2.09
N ASP A 127 9.70 -7.68 -1.33
CA ASP A 127 8.47 -7.70 -0.52
C ASP A 127 8.43 -6.54 0.48
N ARG A 128 9.58 -6.27 1.13
CA ARG A 128 9.71 -5.15 2.05
C ARG A 128 9.55 -3.79 1.35
N TRP A 129 10.18 -3.60 0.21
CA TRP A 129 10.07 -2.37 -0.58
C TRP A 129 8.66 -2.13 -1.11
N GLN A 130 7.98 -3.20 -1.57
CA GLN A 130 6.57 -3.12 -1.98
C GLN A 130 5.66 -2.73 -0.81
N LYS A 131 5.92 -3.30 0.38
CA LYS A 131 5.17 -2.94 1.58
C LYS A 131 5.34 -1.47 1.92
N ILE A 132 6.57 -0.95 1.91
CA ILE A 132 6.86 0.47 2.18
C ILE A 132 6.18 1.36 1.15
N ALA A 133 6.25 1.02 -0.14
CA ALA A 133 5.58 1.77 -1.19
C ALA A 133 4.06 1.86 -0.95
N LYS A 134 3.43 0.73 -0.59
CA LYS A 134 2.01 0.67 -0.28
C LYS A 134 1.63 1.49 0.96
N GLU A 135 2.47 1.47 2.00
CA GLU A 135 2.22 2.21 3.24
C GLU A 135 2.43 3.72 3.10
N SER A 136 3.15 4.15 2.06
CA SER A 136 3.48 5.56 1.79
C SER A 136 2.55 6.22 0.76
N ALA A 137 1.73 5.43 0.06
CA ALA A 137 0.73 5.90 -0.91
C ALA A 137 -0.59 6.30 -0.19
#